data_81f9b323f59363c4d139665f7c1864c1
#
_entry.id   81f9b323f59363c4d139665f7c1864c1
#
_cell.length_a   1.000
_cell.length_b   1.000
_cell.length_c   1.000
_cell.angle_alpha   90.00
_cell.angle_beta   90.00
_cell.angle_gamma   90.00
#
_symmetry.space_group_name_H-M   'P 1'
#
loop_
_entity.id
_entity.type
_entity.pdbx_description
1 polymer ?
#
loop_
_entity_poly.entity_id
_entity_poly.type
_entity_poly.pdbx_seq_one_letter_code
_entity_poly.pdbx_strand_id
1 'polypeptide(L)'
;MKRFLPVLLALLPWFVSGADAGTELSSAAFLDRVRNFHSTGTYSKLSGTLQHRRRGGEVEKSSIYFGIIIQQDRFTGQLVIADRDYLLISQARRSGTSAVTVLAGSMAVLDRVGLKATDLTLGFIHGKLLRELPRESLSLAPCRVLLLEDGKSKEEIKVWISSDHYFPLRAAFFRKGEKEPYRILECNGFTKRNGLYYARLLNIEGPGWRTRVAFDADTAELGLFDPKKPVNIMKPVPAGKK
;
A
#
# COMPACT_ATOMS: atom_id res chain seq x y z
N MET A 1 29.39 -52.53 -42.85
CA MET A 1 30.33 -52.10 -41.79
C MET A 1 29.75 -50.83 -41.14
N LYS A 2 29.08 -50.96 -39.97
CA LYS A 2 28.50 -49.84 -39.23
C LYS A 2 29.52 -49.45 -38.16
N ARG A 3 30.02 -48.19 -38.24
CA ARG A 3 30.91 -47.60 -37.23
C ARG A 3 30.07 -47.00 -36.13
N PHE A 4 30.16 -47.53 -34.91
CA PHE A 4 29.65 -46.94 -33.69
C PHE A 4 30.61 -45.83 -33.24
N LEU A 5 30.07 -44.59 -33.05
CA LEU A 5 30.77 -43.51 -32.40
C LEU A 5 30.41 -43.56 -30.90
N PRO A 6 31.34 -43.49 -29.97
CA PRO A 6 31.03 -43.40 -28.56
C PRO A 6 30.64 -41.97 -28.21
N VAL A 7 29.47 -41.83 -27.57
CA VAL A 7 29.00 -40.58 -26.98
C VAL A 7 29.78 -40.34 -25.68
N LEU A 8 30.63 -39.33 -25.70
CA LEU A 8 31.38 -38.88 -24.52
C LEU A 8 30.42 -38.06 -23.63
N LEU A 9 29.97 -38.64 -22.51
CA LEU A 9 29.17 -37.97 -21.50
C LEU A 9 30.11 -37.07 -20.69
N ALA A 10 30.13 -35.77 -21.01
CA ALA A 10 30.84 -34.77 -20.21
C ALA A 10 30.04 -34.49 -18.93
N LEU A 11 30.52 -35.01 -17.81
CA LEU A 11 30.08 -34.62 -16.45
C LEU A 11 30.52 -33.18 -16.20
N LEU A 12 29.60 -32.23 -16.37
CA LEU A 12 29.78 -30.87 -15.90
C LEU A 12 29.66 -30.88 -14.37
N PRO A 13 30.65 -30.35 -13.63
CA PRO A 13 30.48 -30.15 -12.20
C PRO A 13 29.42 -29.08 -11.97
N TRP A 14 28.38 -29.43 -11.27
CA TRP A 14 27.42 -28.48 -10.73
C TRP A 14 28.19 -27.61 -9.73
N PHE A 15 28.58 -26.44 -10.17
CA PHE A 15 28.92 -25.37 -9.25
C PHE A 15 27.65 -25.01 -8.47
N VAL A 16 27.52 -25.59 -7.30
CA VAL A 16 26.65 -25.04 -6.26
C VAL A 16 27.30 -23.71 -5.91
N SER A 17 26.87 -22.63 -6.59
CA SER A 17 27.09 -21.27 -6.09
C SER A 17 26.45 -21.24 -4.70
N GLY A 18 27.30 -21.29 -3.68
CA GLY A 18 26.88 -20.97 -2.33
C GLY A 18 26.30 -19.57 -2.38
N ALA A 19 24.97 -19.47 -2.46
CA ALA A 19 24.30 -18.24 -2.12
C ALA A 19 24.76 -17.92 -0.70
N ASP A 20 25.45 -16.82 -0.54
CA ASP A 20 25.69 -16.22 0.77
C ASP A 20 24.36 -16.26 1.51
N ALA A 21 24.26 -17.12 2.51
CA ALA A 21 23.13 -17.15 3.43
C ALA A 21 23.23 -15.89 4.28
N GLY A 22 22.98 -14.74 3.66
CA GLY A 22 22.83 -13.47 4.35
C GLY A 22 21.83 -13.71 5.46
N THR A 23 22.23 -13.47 6.69
CA THR A 23 21.43 -13.72 7.89
C THR A 23 20.05 -13.11 7.68
N GLU A 24 19.03 -13.96 7.62
CA GLU A 24 17.66 -13.51 7.40
C GLU A 24 17.26 -12.49 8.48
N LEU A 25 16.69 -11.36 8.07
CA LEU A 25 16.24 -10.32 9.00
C LEU A 25 15.24 -10.89 9.99
N SER A 26 15.38 -10.57 11.28
CA SER A 26 14.34 -10.84 12.26
C SER A 26 13.03 -10.16 11.85
N SER A 27 11.88 -10.62 12.35
CA SER A 27 10.58 -10.04 12.03
C SER A 27 10.51 -8.54 12.35
N ALA A 28 11.12 -8.12 13.46
CA ALA A 28 11.19 -6.71 13.84
C ALA A 28 12.04 -5.90 12.85
N ALA A 29 13.25 -6.38 12.53
CA ALA A 29 14.15 -5.71 11.59
C ALA A 29 13.54 -5.65 10.17
N PHE A 30 12.83 -6.70 9.75
CA PHE A 30 12.10 -6.72 8.49
C PHE A 30 10.98 -5.69 8.47
N LEU A 31 10.15 -5.63 9.52
CA LEU A 31 9.07 -4.65 9.63
C LEU A 31 9.62 -3.22 9.67
N ASP A 32 10.72 -2.98 10.37
CA ASP A 32 11.37 -1.66 10.40
C ASP A 32 11.90 -1.28 9.02
N ARG A 33 12.44 -2.22 8.25
CA ARG A 33 12.82 -1.99 6.86
C ARG A 33 11.60 -1.62 6.01
N VAL A 34 10.48 -2.31 6.16
CA VAL A 34 9.20 -1.99 5.46
C VAL A 34 8.75 -0.57 5.79
N ARG A 35 8.76 -0.18 7.06
CA ARG A 35 8.37 1.17 7.53
C ARG A 35 9.27 2.27 6.97
N ASN A 36 10.53 1.96 6.74
CA ASN A 36 11.54 2.90 6.23
C ASN A 36 11.78 2.80 4.72
N PHE A 37 11.20 1.79 4.05
CA PHE A 37 11.41 1.56 2.63
C PHE A 37 10.77 2.64 1.74
N HIS A 38 9.75 3.33 2.23
CA HIS A 38 9.15 4.43 1.50
C HIS A 38 10.18 5.54 1.30
N SER A 39 10.42 5.86 0.04
CA SER A 39 11.39 6.84 -0.42
C SER A 39 11.19 8.18 0.27
N THR A 40 11.97 8.46 1.31
CA THR A 40 11.99 9.76 1.97
C THR A 40 12.37 10.82 0.95
N GLY A 41 11.72 11.98 0.98
CA GLY A 41 11.98 13.05 0.03
C GLY A 41 11.37 12.76 -1.35
N THR A 42 10.17 12.20 -1.39
CA THR A 42 9.44 11.99 -2.65
C THR A 42 8.06 12.61 -2.62
N TYR A 43 7.51 12.82 -3.81
CA TYR A 43 6.12 13.21 -3.96
C TYR A 43 5.43 12.33 -5.00
N SER A 44 4.10 12.27 -4.93
CA SER A 44 3.29 11.73 -6.00
C SER A 44 1.99 12.52 -6.15
N LYS A 45 1.47 12.55 -7.40
CA LYS A 45 0.14 13.03 -7.75
C LYS A 45 -0.52 11.93 -8.57
N LEU A 46 -1.57 11.36 -8.02
CA LEU A 46 -2.27 10.23 -8.58
C LEU A 46 -3.72 10.61 -8.81
N SER A 47 -4.15 10.60 -10.07
CA SER A 47 -5.57 10.74 -10.45
C SER A 47 -6.11 9.39 -10.85
N GLY A 48 -7.43 9.22 -10.75
CA GLY A 48 -8.04 7.95 -11.11
C GLY A 48 -9.52 7.88 -10.81
N THR A 49 -10.01 6.66 -10.68
CA THR A 49 -11.42 6.35 -10.43
C THR A 49 -11.58 5.56 -9.14
N LEU A 50 -12.55 5.96 -8.35
CA LEU A 50 -13.07 5.23 -7.21
C LEU A 50 -14.39 4.58 -7.61
N GLN A 51 -14.54 3.28 -7.37
CA GLN A 51 -15.77 2.54 -7.57
C GLN A 51 -16.17 1.92 -6.23
N HIS A 52 -17.39 2.19 -5.80
CA HIS A 52 -17.97 1.59 -4.60
C HIS A 52 -19.22 0.81 -4.96
N ARG A 53 -19.40 -0.36 -4.35
CA ARG A 53 -20.59 -1.20 -4.54
C ARG A 53 -20.98 -1.85 -3.23
N ARG A 54 -22.25 -1.76 -2.88
CA ARG A 54 -22.88 -2.57 -1.83
C ARG A 54 -23.54 -3.80 -2.43
N ARG A 55 -23.68 -4.84 -1.65
CA ARG A 55 -24.37 -6.08 -2.07
C ARG A 55 -25.78 -5.75 -2.56
N GLY A 56 -26.10 -6.17 -3.79
CA GLY A 56 -27.41 -5.88 -4.42
C GLY A 56 -27.59 -4.44 -4.92
N GLY A 57 -26.62 -3.54 -4.68
CA GLY A 57 -26.67 -2.15 -5.14
C GLY A 57 -25.92 -1.92 -6.46
N GLU A 58 -26.16 -0.75 -7.04
CA GLU A 58 -25.43 -0.27 -8.20
C GLU A 58 -23.99 0.10 -7.87
N VAL A 59 -23.16 0.20 -8.92
CA VAL A 59 -21.79 0.66 -8.79
C VAL A 59 -21.76 2.18 -8.82
N GLU A 60 -21.45 2.79 -7.68
CA GLU A 60 -21.13 4.21 -7.60
C GLU A 60 -19.72 4.47 -8.12
N LYS A 61 -19.57 5.38 -9.08
CA LYS A 61 -18.27 5.79 -9.63
C LYS A 61 -18.01 7.25 -9.33
N SER A 62 -16.78 7.56 -8.94
CA SER A 62 -16.35 8.93 -8.66
C SER A 62 -14.90 9.12 -9.13
N SER A 63 -14.53 10.37 -9.45
CA SER A 63 -13.13 10.74 -9.58
C SER A 63 -12.43 10.64 -8.21
N ILE A 64 -11.15 10.29 -8.24
CA ILE A 64 -10.29 10.36 -7.07
C ILE A 64 -8.96 11.01 -7.45
N TYR A 65 -8.46 11.85 -6.58
CA TYR A 65 -7.11 12.40 -6.66
C TYR A 65 -6.43 12.23 -5.31
N PHE A 66 -5.17 11.80 -5.34
CA PHE A 66 -4.33 11.69 -4.16
C PHE A 66 -2.96 12.27 -4.44
N GLY A 67 -2.71 13.49 -3.91
CA GLY A 67 -1.40 14.12 -3.91
C GLY A 67 -0.73 13.91 -2.57
N ILE A 68 0.53 13.47 -2.54
CA ILE A 68 1.26 13.20 -1.30
C ILE A 68 2.73 13.62 -1.40
N ILE A 69 3.26 14.15 -0.31
CA ILE A 69 4.70 14.35 -0.06
C ILE A 69 5.09 13.46 1.11
N ILE A 70 6.17 12.71 0.92
CA ILE A 70 6.77 11.83 1.92
C ILE A 70 8.06 12.48 2.41
N GLN A 71 8.03 13.02 3.63
CA GLN A 71 9.18 13.60 4.31
C GLN A 71 9.77 12.63 5.32
N GLN A 72 10.86 13.00 5.97
CA GLN A 72 11.56 12.13 6.92
C GLN A 72 10.67 11.77 8.12
N ASP A 73 9.86 12.70 8.61
CA ASP A 73 9.07 12.59 9.84
C ASP A 73 7.58 12.38 9.58
N ARG A 74 7.08 12.73 8.40
CA ARG A 74 5.64 12.72 8.10
C ARG A 74 5.30 12.47 6.65
N PHE A 75 4.07 12.02 6.44
CA PHE A 75 3.34 12.11 5.19
C PHE A 75 2.40 13.31 5.26
N THR A 76 2.34 14.09 4.20
CA THR A 76 1.33 15.13 4.05
C THR A 76 0.69 14.97 2.67
N GLY A 77 -0.62 14.84 2.61
CA GLY A 77 -1.30 14.61 1.34
C GLY A 77 -2.70 15.20 1.31
N GLN A 78 -3.18 15.46 0.10
CA GLN A 78 -4.56 15.84 -0.17
C GLN A 78 -5.26 14.69 -0.88
N LEU A 79 -6.39 14.29 -0.35
CA LEU A 79 -7.33 13.40 -1.00
C LEU A 79 -8.53 14.22 -1.48
N VAL A 80 -8.89 14.05 -2.76
CA VAL A 80 -10.08 14.65 -3.34
C VAL A 80 -10.96 13.53 -3.90
N ILE A 81 -12.23 13.51 -3.53
CA ILE A 81 -13.21 12.53 -4.02
C ILE A 81 -14.35 13.29 -4.68
N ALA A 82 -14.73 12.86 -5.90
CA ALA A 82 -15.81 13.42 -6.71
C ALA A 82 -15.65 14.94 -6.98
N ASP A 83 -14.41 15.46 -6.96
CA ASP A 83 -14.08 16.89 -7.06
C ASP A 83 -14.92 17.79 -6.13
N ARG A 84 -15.37 17.23 -5.02
CA ARG A 84 -16.24 17.87 -4.03
C ARG A 84 -15.71 17.75 -2.61
N ASP A 85 -15.26 16.58 -2.22
CA ASP A 85 -14.78 16.30 -0.86
C ASP A 85 -13.25 16.40 -0.85
N TYR A 86 -12.71 17.46 -0.24
CA TYR A 86 -11.28 17.78 -0.15
C TYR A 86 -10.79 17.55 1.27
N LEU A 87 -9.91 16.58 1.45
CA LEU A 87 -9.39 16.17 2.74
C LEU A 87 -7.87 16.33 2.76
N LEU A 88 -7.34 16.95 3.81
CA LEU A 88 -5.91 16.97 4.09
C LEU A 88 -5.57 15.83 5.04
N ILE A 89 -4.65 14.98 4.66
CA ILE A 89 -4.17 13.85 5.46
C ILE A 89 -2.75 14.16 5.91
N SER A 90 -2.52 14.09 7.22
CA SER A 90 -1.18 14.16 7.82
C SER A 90 -0.95 12.93 8.66
N GLN A 91 0.19 12.26 8.49
CA GLN A 91 0.54 11.07 9.25
C GLN A 91 2.00 11.15 9.71
N ALA A 92 2.22 10.96 11.01
CA ALA A 92 3.55 10.84 11.56
C ALA A 92 4.15 9.47 11.16
N ARG A 93 5.33 9.45 10.55
CA ARG A 93 5.95 8.21 10.04
C ARG A 93 6.33 7.23 11.15
N ARG A 94 6.79 7.72 12.30
CA ARG A 94 7.25 6.83 13.39
C ARG A 94 6.09 6.13 14.11
N SER A 95 5.00 6.85 14.36
CA SER A 95 3.86 6.32 15.13
C SER A 95 2.70 5.82 14.26
N GLY A 96 2.70 6.14 12.95
CA GLY A 96 1.55 5.89 12.09
C GLY A 96 0.31 6.71 12.44
N THR A 97 0.40 7.62 13.43
CA THR A 97 -0.73 8.46 13.85
C THR A 97 -1.14 9.37 12.72
N SER A 98 -2.39 9.23 12.28
CA SER A 98 -2.96 10.04 11.21
C SER A 98 -3.95 11.06 11.75
N ALA A 99 -3.96 12.24 11.14
CA ALA A 99 -4.97 13.26 11.29
C ALA A 99 -5.57 13.58 9.91
N VAL A 100 -6.88 13.79 9.87
CA VAL A 100 -7.60 14.22 8.67
C VAL A 100 -8.29 15.52 8.95
N THR A 101 -8.07 16.52 8.10
CA THR A 101 -8.74 17.82 8.15
C THR A 101 -9.60 17.98 6.91
N VAL A 102 -10.86 18.34 7.07
CA VAL A 102 -11.75 18.64 5.94
C VAL A 102 -11.46 20.06 5.45
N LEU A 103 -11.08 20.18 4.19
CA LEU A 103 -10.87 21.47 3.53
C LEU A 103 -12.15 21.94 2.84
N ALA A 104 -12.91 21.00 2.26
CA ALA A 104 -14.26 21.23 1.73
C ALA A 104 -15.00 19.89 1.68
N GLY A 105 -16.33 19.92 1.65
CA GLY A 105 -17.18 18.74 1.64
C GLY A 105 -17.30 18.07 3.01
N SER A 106 -17.20 16.75 3.08
CA SER A 106 -17.45 16.00 4.32
C SER A 106 -16.50 14.82 4.49
N MET A 107 -16.05 14.58 5.72
CA MET A 107 -15.29 13.38 6.09
C MET A 107 -16.15 12.09 5.96
N ALA A 108 -17.46 12.19 6.04
CA ALA A 108 -18.39 11.06 5.92
C ALA A 108 -18.27 10.33 4.56
N VAL A 109 -17.63 10.98 3.55
CA VAL A 109 -17.35 10.32 2.27
C VAL A 109 -16.47 9.09 2.47
N LEU A 110 -15.50 9.13 3.39
CA LEU A 110 -14.59 7.98 3.65
C LEU A 110 -15.39 6.78 4.17
N ASP A 111 -16.26 6.98 5.16
CA ASP A 111 -17.10 5.91 5.73
C ASP A 111 -18.08 5.37 4.68
N ARG A 112 -18.67 6.27 3.88
CA ARG A 112 -19.59 5.91 2.81
C ARG A 112 -18.98 4.93 1.82
N VAL A 113 -17.71 5.16 1.44
CA VAL A 113 -16.99 4.31 0.48
C VAL A 113 -16.10 3.26 1.16
N GLY A 114 -16.13 3.11 2.48
CA GLY A 114 -15.34 2.13 3.23
C GLY A 114 -13.82 2.35 3.17
N LEU A 115 -13.37 3.57 2.88
CA LEU A 115 -11.97 3.96 2.79
C LEU A 115 -11.53 4.60 4.11
N LYS A 116 -10.36 4.23 4.61
CA LYS A 116 -9.70 4.92 5.73
C LYS A 116 -8.51 5.72 5.19
N ALA A 117 -8.18 6.85 5.81
CA ALA A 117 -6.98 7.61 5.45
C ALA A 117 -5.70 6.76 5.53
N THR A 118 -5.63 5.87 6.52
CA THR A 118 -4.53 4.93 6.72
C THR A 118 -4.38 3.88 5.61
N ASP A 119 -5.38 3.69 4.75
CA ASP A 119 -5.25 2.78 3.60
C ASP A 119 -4.35 3.35 2.53
N LEU A 120 -4.50 4.66 2.27
CA LEU A 120 -3.72 5.36 1.26
C LEU A 120 -2.27 5.62 1.71
N THR A 121 -2.06 5.75 3.01
CA THR A 121 -0.74 6.00 3.61
C THR A 121 -0.09 4.74 4.16
N LEU A 122 -0.75 3.59 4.05
CA LEU A 122 -0.35 2.31 4.65
C LEU A 122 -0.07 2.42 6.16
N GLY A 123 -0.79 3.31 6.85
CA GLY A 123 -0.56 3.63 8.27
C GLY A 123 -0.69 2.43 9.20
N PHE A 124 -1.41 1.40 8.80
CA PHE A 124 -1.59 0.16 9.56
C PHE A 124 -0.29 -0.62 9.79
N ILE A 125 0.76 -0.42 8.95
CA ILE A 125 2.06 -1.09 9.15
C ILE A 125 2.78 -0.63 10.43
N HIS A 126 2.36 0.48 11.03
CA HIS A 126 2.92 1.01 12.27
C HIS A 126 2.32 0.39 13.53
N GLY A 127 1.40 -0.55 13.40
CA GLY A 127 0.88 -1.35 14.51
C GLY A 127 1.99 -2.10 15.25
N LYS A 128 1.75 -2.44 16.53
CA LYS A 128 2.69 -3.21 17.34
C LYS A 128 2.84 -4.61 16.74
N LEU A 129 4.06 -5.06 16.47
CA LEU A 129 4.32 -6.43 16.05
C LEU A 129 3.98 -7.39 17.19
N LEU A 130 3.04 -8.30 16.96
CA LEU A 130 2.71 -9.37 17.88
C LEU A 130 3.55 -10.61 17.58
N ARG A 131 3.56 -11.07 16.34
CA ARG A 131 4.33 -12.24 15.89
C ARG A 131 4.40 -12.32 14.37
N GLU A 132 5.32 -13.12 13.86
CA GLU A 132 5.33 -13.59 12.49
C GLU A 132 4.54 -14.90 12.38
N LEU A 133 3.79 -15.03 11.30
CA LEU A 133 3.03 -16.21 10.93
C LEU A 133 3.79 -17.01 9.85
N PRO A 134 3.41 -18.24 9.55
CA PRO A 134 3.98 -18.99 8.44
C PRO A 134 3.94 -18.17 7.14
N ARG A 135 4.99 -18.30 6.34
CA ARG A 135 5.07 -17.61 5.05
C ARG A 135 3.99 -18.09 4.10
N GLU A 136 3.49 -17.18 3.31
CA GLU A 136 2.49 -17.45 2.29
C GLU A 136 2.93 -16.81 0.96
N SER A 137 2.33 -17.20 -0.15
CA SER A 137 2.51 -16.54 -1.44
C SER A 137 1.21 -15.90 -1.88
N LEU A 138 1.27 -14.67 -2.36
CA LEU A 138 0.14 -13.97 -2.98
C LEU A 138 0.47 -13.72 -4.45
N SER A 139 -0.35 -14.26 -5.36
CA SER A 139 -0.14 -14.10 -6.81
C SER A 139 1.30 -14.39 -7.23
N LEU A 140 1.88 -15.48 -6.73
CA LEU A 140 3.27 -15.93 -6.95
C LEU A 140 4.35 -15.07 -6.25
N ALA A 141 4.00 -14.00 -5.58
CA ALA A 141 4.96 -13.22 -4.79
C ALA A 141 5.15 -13.86 -3.41
N PRO A 142 6.40 -14.22 -3.02
CA PRO A 142 6.68 -14.74 -1.68
C PRO A 142 6.45 -13.63 -0.65
N CYS A 143 5.73 -13.95 0.42
CA CYS A 143 5.39 -13.00 1.46
C CYS A 143 5.84 -13.47 2.84
N ARG A 144 6.37 -12.55 3.62
CA ARG A 144 6.38 -12.67 5.07
C ARG A 144 5.04 -12.18 5.61
N VAL A 145 4.48 -12.93 6.54
CA VAL A 145 3.15 -12.64 7.09
C VAL A 145 3.31 -12.21 8.53
N LEU A 146 2.94 -10.98 8.83
CA LEU A 146 3.06 -10.42 10.17
C LEU A 146 1.68 -10.19 10.77
N LEU A 147 1.53 -10.50 12.06
CA LEU A 147 0.38 -10.13 12.86
C LEU A 147 0.75 -8.89 13.66
N LEU A 148 0.02 -7.81 13.42
CA LEU A 148 0.18 -6.52 14.09
C LEU A 148 -1.04 -6.22 14.95
N GLU A 149 -0.90 -5.36 15.96
CA GLU A 149 -1.99 -4.79 16.75
C GLU A 149 -2.06 -3.28 16.53
N ASP A 150 -3.23 -2.77 16.18
CA ASP A 150 -3.44 -1.33 16.13
C ASP A 150 -3.36 -0.72 17.54
N GLY A 151 -2.59 0.34 17.67
CA GLY A 151 -2.32 0.97 18.97
C GLY A 151 -3.55 1.54 19.66
N LYS A 152 -4.55 1.99 18.88
CA LYS A 152 -5.77 2.66 19.37
C LYS A 152 -6.95 1.71 19.52
N SER A 153 -7.31 1.04 18.43
CA SER A 153 -8.50 0.18 18.37
C SER A 153 -8.28 -1.20 18.99
N LYS A 154 -7.00 -1.60 19.19
CA LYS A 154 -6.64 -2.96 19.62
C LYS A 154 -7.08 -4.04 18.63
N GLU A 155 -7.36 -3.66 17.40
CA GLU A 155 -7.64 -4.58 16.31
C GLU A 155 -6.38 -5.33 15.92
N GLU A 156 -6.52 -6.60 15.59
CA GLU A 156 -5.43 -7.36 14.99
C GLU A 156 -5.42 -7.18 13.46
N ILE A 157 -4.22 -7.04 12.91
CA ILE A 157 -4.03 -6.83 11.48
C ILE A 157 -3.04 -7.86 10.97
N LYS A 158 -3.51 -8.80 10.16
CA LYS A 158 -2.64 -9.74 9.44
C LYS A 158 -2.19 -9.08 8.15
N VAL A 159 -0.87 -8.92 7.98
CA VAL A 159 -0.28 -8.22 6.83
C VAL A 159 0.64 -9.16 6.07
N TRP A 160 0.39 -9.30 4.77
CA TRP A 160 1.26 -10.00 3.82
C TRP A 160 2.18 -8.98 3.15
N ILE A 161 3.47 -9.12 3.36
CA ILE A 161 4.48 -8.20 2.86
C ILE A 161 5.39 -8.95 1.91
N SER A 162 5.56 -8.45 0.69
CA SER A 162 6.49 -9.02 -0.27
C SER A 162 7.90 -9.10 0.33
N SER A 163 8.49 -10.30 0.30
CA SER A 163 9.85 -10.51 0.79
C SER A 163 10.90 -9.79 -0.06
N ASP A 164 10.62 -9.62 -1.36
CA ASP A 164 11.55 -9.05 -2.33
C ASP A 164 11.43 -7.52 -2.43
N HIS A 165 10.21 -7.00 -2.23
CA HIS A 165 9.92 -5.59 -2.48
C HIS A 165 9.59 -4.78 -1.22
N TYR A 166 9.51 -5.41 -0.04
CA TYR A 166 9.21 -4.76 1.25
C TYR A 166 7.93 -3.92 1.22
N PHE A 167 6.96 -4.31 0.39
CA PHE A 167 5.69 -3.60 0.24
C PHE A 167 4.53 -4.48 0.67
N PRO A 168 3.55 -3.95 1.46
CA PRO A 168 2.37 -4.70 1.85
C PRO A 168 1.48 -4.95 0.63
N LEU A 169 1.22 -6.22 0.34
CA LEU A 169 0.34 -6.64 -0.76
C LEU A 169 -1.11 -6.82 -0.28
N ARG A 170 -1.29 -7.22 0.99
CA ARG A 170 -2.61 -7.45 1.58
C ARG A 170 -2.58 -7.15 3.07
N ALA A 171 -3.67 -6.62 3.59
CA ALA A 171 -3.93 -6.49 5.01
C ALA A 171 -5.36 -6.97 5.32
N ALA A 172 -5.51 -7.83 6.32
CA ALA A 172 -6.80 -8.29 6.82
C ALA A 172 -6.98 -7.81 8.26
N PHE A 173 -8.09 -7.15 8.54
CA PHE A 173 -8.39 -6.49 9.80
C PHE A 173 -9.40 -7.31 10.59
N PHE A 174 -9.07 -7.64 11.83
CA PHE A 174 -9.90 -8.47 12.72
C PHE A 174 -10.29 -7.65 13.94
N ARG A 175 -11.57 -7.70 14.32
CA ARG A 175 -11.96 -7.22 15.64
C ARG A 175 -11.45 -8.19 16.70
N LYS A 176 -11.25 -7.67 17.89
CA LYS A 176 -10.75 -8.49 19.00
C LYS A 176 -11.61 -9.74 19.22
N GLY A 177 -10.97 -10.91 19.13
CA GLY A 177 -11.63 -12.20 19.32
C GLY A 177 -12.38 -12.77 18.13
N GLU A 178 -12.46 -12.04 17.01
CA GLU A 178 -13.08 -12.54 15.77
C GLU A 178 -12.07 -13.38 14.96
N LYS A 179 -12.55 -14.47 14.37
CA LYS A 179 -11.73 -15.34 13.52
C LYS A 179 -11.74 -14.90 12.06
N GLU A 180 -12.81 -14.23 11.65
CA GLU A 180 -12.98 -13.75 10.26
C GLU A 180 -12.66 -12.27 10.19
N PRO A 181 -11.95 -11.82 9.14
CA PRO A 181 -11.68 -10.41 8.94
C PRO A 181 -12.97 -9.65 8.59
N TYR A 182 -13.21 -8.55 9.27
CA TYR A 182 -14.30 -7.66 8.91
C TYR A 182 -13.96 -6.73 7.74
N ARG A 183 -12.67 -6.67 7.37
CA ARG A 183 -12.18 -5.81 6.29
C ARG A 183 -10.88 -6.36 5.73
N ILE A 184 -10.74 -6.30 4.39
CA ILE A 184 -9.52 -6.68 3.67
C ILE A 184 -9.13 -5.53 2.75
N LEU A 185 -7.85 -5.20 2.71
CA LEU A 185 -7.22 -4.29 1.75
C LEU A 185 -6.21 -5.08 0.92
N GLU A 186 -6.23 -4.91 -0.40
CA GLU A 186 -5.23 -5.45 -1.32
C GLU A 186 -4.63 -4.35 -2.19
N CYS A 187 -3.31 -4.38 -2.34
CA CYS A 187 -2.55 -3.50 -3.21
C CYS A 187 -2.05 -4.29 -4.41
N ASN A 188 -2.42 -3.85 -5.62
CA ASN A 188 -2.16 -4.57 -6.85
C ASN A 188 -1.69 -3.62 -7.98
N GLY A 189 -1.27 -4.22 -9.11
CA GLY A 189 -0.94 -3.47 -10.32
C GLY A 189 0.24 -2.51 -10.12
N PHE A 190 1.31 -2.99 -9.48
CA PHE A 190 2.49 -2.16 -9.24
C PHE A 190 3.10 -1.66 -10.54
N THR A 191 3.36 -0.36 -10.59
CA THR A 191 3.92 0.32 -11.75
C THR A 191 5.11 1.17 -11.30
N LYS A 192 6.13 1.25 -12.16
CA LYS A 192 7.32 2.07 -11.94
C LYS A 192 7.24 3.35 -12.77
N ARG A 193 7.45 4.51 -12.13
CA ARG A 193 7.55 5.80 -12.78
C ARG A 193 8.70 6.60 -12.17
N ASN A 194 9.60 7.13 -12.99
CA ASN A 194 10.79 7.86 -12.53
C ASN A 194 11.60 7.12 -11.44
N GLY A 195 11.74 5.80 -11.58
CA GLY A 195 12.46 4.97 -10.61
C GLY A 195 11.64 4.58 -9.36
N LEU A 196 10.49 5.19 -9.12
CA LEU A 196 9.63 4.97 -7.96
C LEU A 196 8.49 4.00 -8.29
N TYR A 197 8.16 3.11 -7.37
CA TYR A 197 7.03 2.18 -7.49
C TYR A 197 5.82 2.68 -6.72
N TYR A 198 4.63 2.44 -7.28
CA TYR A 198 3.36 2.67 -6.60
C TYR A 198 2.34 1.60 -6.99
N ALA A 199 1.37 1.35 -6.11
CA ALA A 199 0.25 0.48 -6.41
C ALA A 199 -0.81 1.27 -7.20
N ARG A 200 -1.18 0.77 -8.38
CA ARG A 200 -2.24 1.37 -9.21
C ARG A 200 -3.63 1.02 -8.73
N LEU A 201 -3.77 -0.13 -8.09
CA LEU A 201 -5.06 -0.67 -7.69
C LEU A 201 -5.06 -0.91 -6.19
N LEU A 202 -6.05 -0.36 -5.51
CA LEU A 202 -6.41 -0.71 -4.14
C LEU A 202 -7.81 -1.32 -4.17
N ASN A 203 -7.93 -2.56 -3.73
CA ASN A 203 -9.21 -3.21 -3.52
C ASN A 203 -9.46 -3.31 -2.03
N ILE A 204 -10.60 -2.83 -1.59
CA ILE A 204 -11.00 -2.84 -0.19
C ILE A 204 -12.36 -3.49 -0.11
N GLU A 205 -12.49 -4.47 0.75
CA GLU A 205 -13.76 -5.16 0.92
C GLU A 205 -14.10 -5.42 2.38
N GLY A 206 -15.38 -5.45 2.66
CA GLY A 206 -15.97 -5.84 3.93
C GLY A 206 -17.29 -6.56 3.73
N PRO A 207 -17.97 -6.93 4.81
CA PRO A 207 -19.25 -7.63 4.72
C PRO A 207 -20.28 -6.84 3.91
N GLY A 208 -20.59 -7.35 2.71
CA GLY A 208 -21.62 -6.77 1.85
C GLY A 208 -21.23 -5.52 1.06
N TRP A 209 -19.95 -5.16 1.00
CA TRP A 209 -19.49 -4.03 0.19
C TRP A 209 -18.07 -4.24 -0.34
N ARG A 210 -17.76 -3.55 -1.44
CA ARG A 210 -16.41 -3.49 -2.04
C ARG A 210 -16.14 -2.10 -2.59
N THR A 211 -14.92 -1.63 -2.41
CA THR A 211 -14.39 -0.41 -3.00
C THR A 211 -13.14 -0.73 -3.80
N ARG A 212 -13.05 -0.18 -4.99
CA ARG A 212 -11.87 -0.25 -5.85
C ARG A 212 -11.40 1.17 -6.16
N VAL A 213 -10.14 1.45 -5.86
CA VAL A 213 -9.45 2.65 -6.33
C VAL A 213 -8.50 2.23 -7.45
N ALA A 214 -8.60 2.87 -8.60
CA ALA A 214 -7.73 2.64 -9.75
C ALA A 214 -7.10 3.95 -10.18
N PHE A 215 -5.78 4.07 -10.00
CA PHE A 215 -5.01 5.24 -10.45
C PHE A 215 -4.57 5.05 -11.90
N ASP A 216 -4.66 6.12 -12.68
CA ASP A 216 -4.30 6.13 -14.08
C ASP A 216 -2.78 6.23 -14.23
N ALA A 217 -2.19 5.28 -14.95
CA ALA A 217 -0.74 5.25 -15.13
C ALA A 217 -0.23 6.45 -15.94
N ASP A 218 -1.01 6.92 -16.91
CA ASP A 218 -0.59 7.96 -17.85
C ASP A 218 -0.53 9.34 -17.19
N THR A 219 -1.40 9.59 -16.21
CA THR A 219 -1.48 10.87 -15.47
C THR A 219 -0.71 10.86 -14.15
N ALA A 220 -0.14 9.72 -13.75
CA ALA A 220 0.61 9.62 -12.50
C ALA A 220 1.93 10.42 -12.59
N GLU A 221 2.14 11.32 -11.65
CA GLU A 221 3.39 12.04 -11.47
C GLU A 221 4.06 11.59 -10.19
N LEU A 222 5.30 11.12 -10.28
CA LEU A 222 6.14 10.75 -9.13
C LEU A 222 7.52 11.37 -9.32
N GLY A 223 8.12 11.84 -8.23
CA GLY A 223 9.45 12.42 -8.30
C GLY A 223 10.07 12.66 -6.92
N LEU A 224 11.29 13.16 -6.95
CA LEU A 224 11.99 13.59 -5.75
C LEU A 224 11.43 14.93 -5.28
N PHE A 225 11.23 15.06 -3.99
CA PHE A 225 10.80 16.31 -3.35
C PHE A 225 12.02 17.09 -2.89
N ASP A 226 12.21 18.27 -3.46
CA ASP A 226 13.22 19.24 -3.05
C ASP A 226 12.55 20.38 -2.27
N PRO A 227 12.84 20.58 -0.97
CA PRO A 227 12.28 21.68 -0.20
C PRO A 227 12.60 23.08 -0.78
N LYS A 228 13.69 23.20 -1.54
CA LYS A 228 14.07 24.45 -2.23
C LYS A 228 13.27 24.72 -3.51
N LYS A 229 12.64 23.67 -4.05
CA LYS A 229 11.79 23.74 -5.26
C LYS A 229 10.47 23.02 -4.97
N PRO A 230 9.61 23.60 -4.11
CA PRO A 230 8.40 22.91 -3.64
C PRO A 230 7.49 22.57 -4.84
N VAL A 231 7.03 21.33 -4.84
CA VAL A 231 6.03 20.85 -5.80
C VAL A 231 4.66 21.07 -5.20
N ASN A 232 3.77 21.72 -5.95
CA ASN A 232 2.38 21.82 -5.53
C ASN A 232 1.67 20.48 -5.79
N ILE A 233 1.32 19.78 -4.72
CA ILE A 233 0.55 18.53 -4.77
C ILE A 233 -0.94 18.76 -4.51
N MET A 234 -1.35 20.01 -4.23
CA MET A 234 -2.72 20.34 -3.86
C MET A 234 -3.53 20.74 -5.09
N LYS A 235 -4.70 20.17 -5.26
CA LYS A 235 -5.74 20.74 -6.11
C LYS A 235 -6.35 21.97 -5.41
N PRO A 236 -6.69 23.04 -6.16
CA PRO A 236 -7.39 24.17 -5.61
C PRO A 236 -8.70 23.73 -4.94
N VAL A 237 -8.93 24.20 -3.73
CA VAL A 237 -10.22 23.99 -3.05
C VAL A 237 -11.21 25.01 -3.62
N PRO A 238 -12.39 24.58 -4.10
CA PRO A 238 -13.39 25.53 -4.58
C PRO A 238 -13.76 26.53 -3.48
N ALA A 239 -13.76 27.81 -3.82
CA ALA A 239 -14.26 28.84 -2.90
C ALA A 239 -15.69 28.46 -2.52
N GLY A 240 -15.94 28.15 -1.24
CA GLY A 240 -17.24 27.74 -0.76
C GLY A 240 -18.28 28.79 -1.16
N LYS A 241 -19.37 28.36 -1.78
CA LYS A 241 -20.58 29.16 -1.78
C LYS A 241 -21.00 29.27 -0.31
N LYS A 242 -20.79 30.45 0.27
CA LYS A 242 -21.31 30.81 1.57
C LYS A 242 -22.83 30.69 1.61
#